data_cd45d64d582e22a9289535c63350c2e7
#
_entry.id   cd45d64d582e22a9289535c63350c2e7
#
_cell.length_a   1.000
_cell.length_b   1.000
_cell.length_c   1.000
_cell.angle_alpha   90.00
_cell.angle_beta   90.00
_cell.angle_gamma   90.00
#
_symmetry.space_group_name_H-M   'P 1'
#
loop_
_entity.id
_entity.type
_entity.pdbx_description
1 polymer ?
#
loop_
_entity_poly.entity_id
_entity_poly.type
_entity_poly.pdbx_seq_one_letter_code
_entity_poly.pdbx_strand_id
1 'polypeptide(L)'
;MSKYYTNVCVHGNHILFRGVNNGRRVESKFKYSPSLFLQSNKKSEWRSLFNEPLEPMKFETIREARDFVKRYEEVANFKIYGNTRYEYAFIADTFRGSIDWDISHLHVAFIDIEVGSENGFPDPYKATEPITAIGIHRLNGRTTVYGCGEYKNSDENVDYVLCKDEIDLCERFLADWSSDTPDVLTGWNIKFFDVPYIINRFTRVLGEDDVKKLSPWKVYSERKTTFKGKEQIVYEIVGVSALDYLELYQWYAPGGKNAENFRLDTIANIELGENKLSFDEYDSLHQLYRLDHQKFIEYNIKDVRLVLALEDKLKLIELALTLAYDTKCNYDDVFAQTRMWDALIYNYLLERKIVVPPRRVAKKTEAFEGAYVKDPQIGLHNWVASFDLNSLYPHLIMQYSISPENIVERSSIEERKRMLTEELKKRNV
;
A
#
# COMPACT_ATOMS: atom_id res chain seq x y z
N MET A 1 -18.27 12.43 17.59
CA MET A 1 -18.77 11.17 16.98
C MET A 1 -17.80 10.80 15.88
N SER A 2 -16.97 9.78 16.10
CA SER A 2 -15.94 9.36 15.16
C SER A 2 -16.56 8.63 13.95
N LYS A 3 -16.27 9.12 12.76
CA LYS A 3 -16.62 8.46 11.49
C LYS A 3 -15.39 8.44 10.61
N TYR A 4 -14.94 7.27 10.25
CA TYR A 4 -13.79 7.09 9.38
C TYR A 4 -13.94 5.86 8.48
N TYR A 5 -13.24 5.85 7.36
CA TYR A 5 -13.23 4.71 6.43
C TYR A 5 -12.10 3.74 6.80
N THR A 6 -12.29 2.47 6.49
CA THR A 6 -11.24 1.44 6.53
C THR A 6 -10.82 0.98 5.14
N ASN A 7 -11.76 1.04 4.18
CA ASN A 7 -11.47 0.77 2.78
C ASN A 7 -12.50 1.45 1.88
N VAL A 8 -12.05 2.04 0.79
CA VAL A 8 -12.89 2.66 -0.24
C VAL A 8 -12.44 2.19 -1.61
N CYS A 9 -13.30 1.49 -2.32
CA CYS A 9 -13.01 0.97 -3.64
C CYS A 9 -14.11 1.33 -4.63
N VAL A 10 -13.74 1.59 -5.89
CA VAL A 10 -14.69 1.79 -6.99
C VAL A 10 -14.94 0.47 -7.70
N HIS A 11 -16.21 0.04 -7.74
CA HIS A 11 -16.63 -1.11 -8.51
C HIS A 11 -17.79 -0.73 -9.45
N GLY A 12 -17.52 -0.63 -10.75
CA GLY A 12 -18.46 -0.11 -11.73
C GLY A 12 -18.87 1.34 -11.44
N ASN A 13 -20.17 1.56 -11.18
CA ASN A 13 -20.73 2.87 -10.80
C ASN A 13 -20.92 3.05 -9.29
N HIS A 14 -20.39 2.13 -8.49
CA HIS A 14 -20.57 2.12 -7.05
C HIS A 14 -19.27 2.37 -6.31
N ILE A 15 -19.40 2.99 -5.17
CA ILE A 15 -18.40 2.97 -4.11
C ILE A 15 -18.73 1.78 -3.21
N LEU A 16 -17.76 0.91 -3.00
CA LEU A 16 -17.74 -0.10 -1.96
C LEU A 16 -17.01 0.53 -0.78
N PHE A 17 -17.73 0.72 0.31
CA PHE A 17 -17.27 1.45 1.47
C PHE A 17 -17.27 0.54 2.70
N ARG A 18 -16.14 0.45 3.37
CA ARG A 18 -16.02 -0.06 4.73
C ARG A 18 -15.50 1.05 5.63
N GLY A 19 -15.93 1.04 6.87
CA GLY A 19 -15.51 2.04 7.83
C GLY A 19 -16.13 1.83 9.21
N VAL A 20 -15.88 2.81 10.07
CA VAL A 20 -16.44 2.84 11.42
C VAL A 20 -17.32 4.07 11.57
N ASN A 21 -18.48 3.91 12.20
CA ASN A 21 -19.39 4.99 12.54
C ASN A 21 -19.84 4.83 13.98
N ASN A 22 -19.42 5.76 14.85
CA ASN A 22 -19.69 5.71 16.29
C ASN A 22 -19.27 4.38 16.94
N GLY A 23 -18.06 3.91 16.66
CA GLY A 23 -17.49 2.69 17.20
C GLY A 23 -18.07 1.40 16.62
N ARG A 24 -18.93 1.47 15.59
CA ARG A 24 -19.50 0.30 14.91
C ARG A 24 -18.98 0.21 13.50
N ARG A 25 -18.51 -0.95 13.11
CA ARG A 25 -18.13 -1.26 11.72
C ARG A 25 -19.35 -1.19 10.82
N VAL A 26 -19.18 -0.58 9.66
CA VAL A 26 -20.23 -0.42 8.65
C VAL A 26 -19.70 -0.80 7.27
N GLU A 27 -20.55 -1.47 6.52
CA GLU A 27 -20.32 -1.83 5.12
C GLU A 27 -21.46 -1.28 4.27
N SER A 28 -21.13 -0.61 3.18
CA SER A 28 -22.13 0.02 2.32
C SER A 28 -21.71 0.03 0.86
N LYS A 29 -22.66 -0.24 -0.01
CA LYS A 29 -22.51 -0.11 -1.45
C LYS A 29 -23.51 0.91 -1.97
N PHE A 30 -23.04 1.98 -2.56
CA PHE A 30 -23.91 3.03 -3.06
C PHE A 30 -23.40 3.66 -4.37
N LYS A 31 -24.30 4.24 -5.15
CA LYS A 31 -23.93 5.01 -6.34
C LYS A 31 -23.25 6.30 -5.93
N TYR A 32 -22.20 6.66 -6.64
CA TYR A 32 -21.51 7.93 -6.45
C TYR A 32 -21.65 8.82 -7.67
N SER A 33 -21.95 10.08 -7.42
CA SER A 33 -22.12 11.12 -8.44
C SER A 33 -20.93 12.07 -8.38
N PRO A 34 -19.85 11.81 -9.13
CA PRO A 34 -18.63 12.62 -9.06
C PRO A 34 -18.81 14.00 -9.68
N SER A 35 -17.98 14.94 -9.22
CA SER A 35 -17.88 16.27 -9.81
C SER A 35 -16.50 16.44 -10.44
N LEU A 36 -16.47 16.98 -11.66
CA LEU A 36 -15.29 17.50 -12.32
C LEU A 36 -15.49 19.02 -12.53
N PHE A 37 -14.44 19.72 -12.93
CA PHE A 37 -14.50 21.16 -13.10
C PHE A 37 -14.02 21.54 -14.50
N LEU A 38 -14.66 22.53 -15.07
CA LEU A 38 -14.32 23.10 -16.38
C LEU A 38 -14.02 24.57 -16.25
N GLN A 39 -13.23 25.12 -17.18
CA GLN A 39 -13.01 26.55 -17.29
C GLN A 39 -14.34 27.29 -17.52
N SER A 40 -14.53 28.40 -16.81
CA SER A 40 -15.71 29.23 -16.91
C SER A 40 -15.30 30.69 -17.21
N ASN A 41 -16.13 31.38 -18.00
CA ASN A 41 -15.98 32.81 -18.20
C ASN A 41 -16.70 33.63 -17.12
N LYS A 42 -17.40 32.95 -16.18
CA LYS A 42 -18.12 33.60 -15.09
C LYS A 42 -17.26 33.61 -13.83
N LYS A 43 -17.49 34.61 -12.99
CA LYS A 43 -16.85 34.64 -11.65
C LYS A 43 -17.30 33.44 -10.85
N SER A 44 -16.33 32.67 -10.33
CA SER A 44 -16.57 31.48 -9.51
C SER A 44 -15.73 31.54 -8.23
N GLU A 45 -16.16 30.82 -7.21
CA GLU A 45 -15.34 30.59 -6.00
C GLU A 45 -14.21 29.57 -6.26
N TRP A 46 -14.40 28.70 -7.28
CA TRP A 46 -13.45 27.69 -7.68
C TRP A 46 -12.49 28.25 -8.72
N ARG A 47 -11.22 27.91 -8.62
CA ARG A 47 -10.18 28.39 -9.54
C ARG A 47 -9.12 27.31 -9.80
N SER A 48 -8.43 27.44 -10.93
CA SER A 48 -7.23 26.66 -11.23
C SER A 48 -6.01 27.18 -10.44
N LEU A 49 -4.88 26.47 -10.50
CA LEU A 49 -3.60 26.95 -9.97
C LEU A 49 -3.17 28.29 -10.58
N PHE A 50 -3.61 28.58 -11.80
CA PHE A 50 -3.32 29.84 -12.52
C PHE A 50 -4.40 30.89 -12.32
N ASN A 51 -5.25 30.73 -11.32
CA ASN A 51 -6.33 31.63 -10.96
C ASN A 51 -7.44 31.80 -12.03
N GLU A 52 -7.55 30.82 -12.95
CA GLU A 52 -8.63 30.75 -13.93
C GLU A 52 -9.93 30.33 -13.22
N PRO A 53 -11.08 30.98 -13.45
CA PRO A 53 -12.33 30.59 -12.82
C PRO A 53 -12.80 29.24 -13.35
N LEU A 54 -13.25 28.38 -12.44
CA LEU A 54 -13.73 27.02 -12.74
C LEU A 54 -15.18 26.86 -12.28
N GLU A 55 -15.95 26.10 -13.04
CA GLU A 55 -17.33 25.73 -12.70
C GLU A 55 -17.46 24.22 -12.48
N PRO A 56 -18.07 23.75 -11.36
CA PRO A 56 -18.27 22.34 -11.11
C PRO A 56 -19.31 21.76 -12.05
N MET A 57 -18.99 20.63 -12.66
CA MET A 57 -19.89 19.82 -13.46
C MET A 57 -20.12 18.49 -12.76
N LYS A 58 -21.33 18.24 -12.30
CA LYS A 58 -21.73 17.01 -11.62
C LYS A 58 -22.23 15.97 -12.61
N PHE A 59 -21.79 14.74 -12.44
CA PHE A 59 -22.21 13.60 -13.24
C PHE A 59 -23.13 12.70 -12.41
N GLU A 60 -24.06 12.02 -13.07
CA GLU A 60 -24.97 11.09 -12.39
C GLU A 60 -24.25 9.81 -11.98
N THR A 61 -23.26 9.39 -12.76
CA THR A 61 -22.52 8.14 -12.54
C THR A 61 -21.02 8.29 -12.77
N ILE A 62 -20.23 7.39 -12.17
CA ILE A 62 -18.79 7.28 -12.42
C ILE A 62 -18.49 6.98 -13.89
N ARG A 63 -19.31 6.14 -14.53
CA ARG A 63 -19.16 5.79 -15.94
C ARG A 63 -19.31 7.01 -16.84
N GLU A 64 -20.35 7.80 -16.60
CA GLU A 64 -20.57 9.04 -17.37
C GLU A 64 -19.38 10.00 -17.25
N ALA A 65 -18.86 10.18 -16.03
CA ALA A 65 -17.68 11.01 -15.83
C ALA A 65 -16.42 10.46 -16.53
N ARG A 66 -16.21 9.13 -16.50
CA ARG A 66 -15.10 8.49 -17.24
C ARG A 66 -15.25 8.66 -18.75
N ASP A 67 -16.46 8.45 -19.28
CA ASP A 67 -16.75 8.60 -20.72
C ASP A 67 -16.55 10.06 -21.16
N PHE A 68 -16.92 11.02 -20.30
CA PHE A 68 -16.66 12.43 -20.53
C PHE A 68 -15.17 12.72 -20.59
N VAL A 69 -14.38 12.31 -19.59
CA VAL A 69 -12.93 12.50 -19.58
C VAL A 69 -12.29 11.91 -20.83
N LYS A 70 -12.61 10.66 -21.17
CA LYS A 70 -12.08 9.98 -22.36
C LYS A 70 -12.42 10.70 -23.66
N ARG A 71 -13.63 11.24 -23.78
CA ARG A 71 -14.07 11.97 -24.98
C ARG A 71 -13.29 13.25 -25.24
N TYR A 72 -12.92 13.94 -24.15
CA TYR A 72 -12.30 15.26 -24.23
C TYR A 72 -10.79 15.27 -23.93
N GLU A 73 -10.20 14.12 -23.61
CA GLU A 73 -8.78 14.01 -23.23
C GLU A 73 -7.81 14.53 -24.31
N GLU A 74 -8.16 14.29 -25.59
CA GLU A 74 -7.32 14.68 -26.74
C GLU A 74 -7.79 15.97 -27.41
N VAL A 75 -8.84 16.63 -26.91
CA VAL A 75 -9.34 17.87 -27.49
C VAL A 75 -8.40 19.03 -27.12
N ALA A 76 -7.81 19.65 -28.13
CA ALA A 76 -6.89 20.76 -27.94
C ALA A 76 -7.58 21.93 -27.20
N ASN A 77 -6.87 22.49 -26.22
CA ASN A 77 -7.35 23.60 -25.38
C ASN A 77 -8.55 23.30 -24.48
N PHE A 78 -9.05 22.09 -24.43
CA PHE A 78 -10.08 21.69 -23.50
C PHE A 78 -9.44 21.07 -22.23
N LYS A 79 -9.54 21.77 -21.11
CA LYS A 79 -8.94 21.33 -19.84
C LYS A 79 -10.02 20.86 -18.89
N ILE A 80 -9.86 19.65 -18.38
CA ILE A 80 -10.69 19.08 -17.31
C ILE A 80 -9.89 19.18 -16.01
N TYR A 81 -10.54 19.54 -14.91
CA TYR A 81 -9.95 19.64 -13.59
C TYR A 81 -10.70 18.74 -12.62
N GLY A 82 -10.03 18.32 -11.54
CA GLY A 82 -10.58 17.42 -10.52
C GLY A 82 -9.92 16.07 -10.50
N ASN A 83 -10.32 15.24 -9.55
CA ASN A 83 -9.74 13.92 -9.38
C ASN A 83 -10.52 12.87 -10.17
N THR A 84 -9.86 12.17 -11.08
CA THR A 84 -10.44 11.08 -11.88
C THR A 84 -10.29 9.70 -11.24
N ARG A 85 -9.60 9.62 -10.10
CA ARG A 85 -9.64 8.47 -9.20
C ARG A 85 -10.77 8.68 -8.22
N TYR A 86 -11.90 8.09 -8.51
CA TYR A 86 -13.15 8.43 -7.83
C TYR A 86 -13.23 7.91 -6.40
N GLU A 87 -12.39 6.94 -6.00
CA GLU A 87 -12.20 6.55 -4.60
C GLU A 87 -11.66 7.72 -3.76
N TYR A 88 -10.64 8.44 -4.25
CA TYR A 88 -10.08 9.60 -3.55
C TYR A 88 -10.96 10.85 -3.66
N ALA A 89 -11.66 11.01 -4.79
CA ALA A 89 -12.66 12.07 -4.92
C ALA A 89 -13.78 11.88 -3.87
N PHE A 90 -14.25 10.64 -3.70
CA PHE A 90 -15.23 10.31 -2.67
C PHE A 90 -14.71 10.54 -1.25
N ILE A 91 -13.48 10.11 -0.95
CA ILE A 91 -12.87 10.33 0.37
C ILE A 91 -12.76 11.84 0.65
N ALA A 92 -12.27 12.63 -0.31
CA ALA A 92 -12.15 14.08 -0.19
C ALA A 92 -13.49 14.80 0.01
N ASP A 93 -14.54 14.35 -0.67
CA ASP A 93 -15.89 14.90 -0.54
C ASP A 93 -16.53 14.57 0.80
N THR A 94 -16.28 13.36 1.31
CA THR A 94 -16.96 12.80 2.48
C THR A 94 -16.26 13.13 3.80
N PHE A 95 -14.92 13.12 3.80
CA PHE A 95 -14.08 13.26 4.98
C PHE A 95 -13.28 14.56 4.91
N ARG A 96 -13.93 15.68 5.19
CA ARG A 96 -13.30 17.01 5.22
C ARG A 96 -12.62 17.25 6.57
N GLY A 97 -11.50 17.99 6.56
CA GLY A 97 -10.71 18.25 7.77
C GLY A 97 -9.93 17.02 8.26
N SER A 98 -9.54 17.02 9.52
CA SER A 98 -8.88 15.87 10.17
C SER A 98 -9.86 14.73 10.40
N ILE A 99 -9.36 13.50 10.31
CA ILE A 99 -10.12 12.29 10.59
C ILE A 99 -9.70 11.80 11.97
N ASP A 100 -10.66 11.79 12.91
CA ASP A 100 -10.46 11.24 14.25
C ASP A 100 -10.80 9.74 14.23
N TRP A 101 -9.80 8.89 14.47
CA TRP A 101 -9.89 7.45 14.36
C TRP A 101 -9.33 6.74 15.59
N ASP A 102 -9.72 5.48 15.79
CA ASP A 102 -9.31 4.66 16.92
C ASP A 102 -9.07 3.23 16.45
N ILE A 103 -7.82 2.74 16.61
CA ILE A 103 -7.40 1.40 16.20
C ILE A 103 -8.19 0.31 16.92
N SER A 104 -8.70 0.57 18.13
CA SER A 104 -9.47 -0.41 18.91
C SER A 104 -10.77 -0.85 18.23
N HIS A 105 -11.28 -0.06 17.28
CA HIS A 105 -12.46 -0.39 16.50
C HIS A 105 -12.12 -1.09 15.15
N LEU A 106 -10.85 -1.27 14.84
CA LEU A 106 -10.39 -1.93 13.62
C LEU A 106 -10.12 -3.41 13.88
N HIS A 107 -10.52 -4.24 12.95
CA HIS A 107 -10.17 -5.65 12.98
C HIS A 107 -8.86 -5.88 12.19
N VAL A 108 -7.77 -5.94 12.91
CA VAL A 108 -6.43 -6.25 12.37
C VAL A 108 -6.14 -7.72 12.60
N ALA A 109 -5.82 -8.46 11.55
CA ALA A 109 -5.49 -9.87 11.58
C ALA A 109 -4.03 -10.09 11.15
N PHE A 110 -3.27 -10.79 12.00
CA PHE A 110 -1.93 -11.27 11.72
C PHE A 110 -2.03 -12.71 11.26
N ILE A 111 -1.50 -13.05 10.10
CA ILE A 111 -1.60 -14.38 9.51
C ILE A 111 -0.23 -14.92 9.15
N ASP A 112 -0.10 -16.25 9.27
CA ASP A 112 1.01 -17.03 8.77
C ASP A 112 0.52 -18.41 8.37
N ILE A 113 0.97 -18.92 7.21
CA ILE A 113 0.58 -20.25 6.73
C ILE A 113 1.77 -21.16 6.61
N GLU A 114 1.54 -22.44 6.91
CA GLU A 114 2.48 -23.49 6.65
C GLU A 114 1.99 -24.38 5.51
N VAL A 115 2.89 -24.77 4.64
CA VAL A 115 2.57 -25.54 3.44
C VAL A 115 3.49 -26.74 3.30
N GLY A 116 3.00 -27.79 2.67
CA GLY A 116 3.82 -28.96 2.34
C GLY A 116 5.02 -28.55 1.49
N SER A 117 6.19 -29.14 1.76
CA SER A 117 7.45 -28.82 1.06
C SER A 117 8.22 -30.08 0.65
N GLU A 118 7.51 -31.16 0.31
CA GLU A 118 8.13 -32.43 -0.10
C GLU A 118 9.01 -32.26 -1.34
N ASN A 119 8.61 -31.40 -2.28
CA ASN A 119 9.26 -31.20 -3.56
C ASN A 119 10.10 -29.90 -3.63
N GLY A 120 10.52 -29.38 -2.48
CA GLY A 120 11.27 -28.13 -2.37
C GLY A 120 10.40 -26.94 -1.95
N PHE A 121 10.90 -25.70 -2.13
CA PHE A 121 10.17 -24.51 -1.72
C PHE A 121 8.89 -24.33 -2.59
N PRO A 122 7.71 -24.25 -1.97
CA PRO A 122 6.45 -24.21 -2.69
C PRO A 122 6.25 -22.90 -3.45
N ASP A 123 5.75 -23.03 -4.69
CA ASP A 123 5.43 -21.88 -5.56
C ASP A 123 4.03 -21.35 -5.25
N PRO A 124 3.88 -20.11 -4.74
CA PRO A 124 2.60 -19.57 -4.32
C PRO A 124 1.61 -19.35 -5.49
N TYR A 125 2.11 -19.27 -6.72
CA TYR A 125 1.25 -19.10 -7.89
C TYR A 125 0.73 -20.44 -8.44
N LYS A 126 1.51 -21.50 -8.25
CA LYS A 126 1.04 -22.85 -8.58
C LYS A 126 0.25 -23.48 -7.45
N ALA A 127 0.61 -23.22 -6.21
CA ALA A 127 0.00 -23.73 -4.98
C ALA A 127 -0.35 -25.22 -5.07
N THR A 128 0.64 -26.04 -5.45
CA THR A 128 0.46 -27.49 -5.68
C THR A 128 0.41 -28.27 -4.38
N GLU A 129 1.20 -27.86 -3.42
CA GLU A 129 1.33 -28.55 -2.13
C GLU A 129 0.18 -28.14 -1.19
N PRO A 130 -0.23 -29.01 -0.27
CA PRO A 130 -1.32 -28.72 0.66
C PRO A 130 -0.93 -27.68 1.70
N ILE A 131 -1.91 -26.88 2.13
CA ILE A 131 -1.77 -26.07 3.33
C ILE A 131 -1.89 -27.01 4.54
N THR A 132 -0.89 -26.96 5.40
CA THR A 132 -0.77 -27.87 6.57
C THR A 132 -1.15 -27.20 7.89
N ALA A 133 -1.02 -25.87 7.98
CA ALA A 133 -1.55 -25.06 9.06
C ALA A 133 -1.87 -23.63 8.59
N ILE A 134 -2.84 -22.99 9.23
CA ILE A 134 -3.10 -21.54 9.13
C ILE A 134 -3.17 -21.01 10.56
N GLY A 135 -2.25 -20.13 10.90
CA GLY A 135 -2.27 -19.35 12.14
C GLY A 135 -2.80 -17.95 11.90
N ILE A 136 -3.78 -17.53 12.68
CA ILE A 136 -4.32 -16.18 12.64
C ILE A 136 -4.47 -15.61 14.04
N HIS A 137 -3.93 -14.42 14.29
CA HIS A 137 -4.14 -13.66 15.51
C HIS A 137 -4.94 -12.39 15.20
N ARG A 138 -6.04 -12.16 15.92
CA ARG A 138 -6.79 -10.90 15.82
C ARG A 138 -6.32 -9.95 16.91
N LEU A 139 -6.02 -8.71 16.54
CA LEU A 139 -5.57 -7.69 17.50
C LEU A 139 -6.56 -7.61 18.67
N ASN A 140 -6.03 -7.62 19.90
CA ASN A 140 -6.79 -7.68 21.15
C ASN A 140 -7.61 -8.98 21.34
N GLY A 141 -7.32 -10.02 20.55
CA GLY A 141 -7.99 -11.32 20.60
C GLY A 141 -7.02 -12.46 20.93
N ARG A 142 -7.39 -13.65 20.48
CA ARG A 142 -6.64 -14.89 20.65
C ARG A 142 -6.01 -15.29 19.32
N THR A 143 -4.99 -16.15 19.39
CA THR A 143 -4.44 -16.81 18.21
C THR A 143 -5.27 -18.06 17.93
N THR A 144 -5.82 -18.16 16.73
CA THR A 144 -6.49 -19.37 16.26
C THR A 144 -5.58 -20.08 15.27
N VAL A 145 -5.39 -21.40 15.44
CA VAL A 145 -4.60 -22.20 14.50
C VAL A 145 -5.43 -23.37 14.00
N TYR A 146 -5.51 -23.48 12.68
CA TYR A 146 -6.16 -24.59 11.98
C TYR A 146 -5.09 -25.57 11.53
N GLY A 147 -5.24 -26.85 11.88
CA GLY A 147 -4.29 -27.91 11.54
C GLY A 147 -4.92 -29.29 11.50
N CYS A 148 -4.28 -30.24 10.81
CA CYS A 148 -4.83 -31.59 10.56
C CYS A 148 -4.24 -32.68 11.44
N GLY A 149 -3.56 -32.35 12.53
CA GLY A 149 -2.99 -33.31 13.48
C GLY A 149 -3.35 -33.00 14.92
N GLU A 150 -3.14 -33.94 15.81
CA GLU A 150 -3.38 -33.73 17.25
C GLU A 150 -2.39 -32.68 17.81
N TYR A 151 -2.92 -31.76 18.58
CA TYR A 151 -2.14 -30.76 19.31
C TYR A 151 -2.64 -30.62 20.74
N LYS A 152 -1.75 -30.73 21.71
CA LYS A 152 -2.06 -30.50 23.11
C LYS A 152 -1.88 -29.04 23.45
N ASN A 153 -2.97 -28.31 23.42
CA ASN A 153 -2.95 -26.89 23.73
C ASN A 153 -2.77 -26.68 25.23
N SER A 154 -1.67 -26.02 25.60
CA SER A 154 -1.35 -25.61 26.99
C SER A 154 -1.44 -24.10 27.18
N ASP A 155 -1.73 -23.32 26.13
CA ASP A 155 -1.78 -21.87 26.14
C ASP A 155 -3.23 -21.38 26.07
N GLU A 156 -3.68 -20.70 27.11
CA GLU A 156 -5.03 -20.13 27.21
C GLU A 156 -5.35 -19.12 26.10
N ASN A 157 -4.33 -18.50 25.50
CA ASN A 157 -4.47 -17.49 24.45
C ASN A 157 -4.45 -18.09 23.04
N VAL A 158 -4.45 -19.41 22.94
CA VAL A 158 -4.50 -20.13 21.67
C VAL A 158 -5.77 -20.96 21.58
N ASP A 159 -6.43 -20.88 20.45
CA ASP A 159 -7.53 -21.77 20.08
C ASP A 159 -7.06 -22.68 18.93
N TYR A 160 -6.94 -23.97 19.18
CA TYR A 160 -6.59 -24.92 18.14
C TYR A 160 -7.83 -25.59 17.56
N VAL A 161 -7.96 -25.49 16.24
CA VAL A 161 -9.06 -26.09 15.48
C VAL A 161 -8.55 -27.32 14.76
N LEU A 162 -8.85 -28.49 15.30
CA LEU A 162 -8.50 -29.75 14.69
C LEU A 162 -9.39 -29.98 13.45
N CYS A 163 -8.76 -30.10 12.29
CA CYS A 163 -9.39 -30.35 11.00
C CYS A 163 -9.14 -31.80 10.57
N LYS A 164 -10.10 -32.39 9.83
CA LYS A 164 -10.01 -33.77 9.35
C LYS A 164 -8.97 -33.93 8.24
N ASP A 165 -8.94 -32.95 7.36
CA ASP A 165 -8.08 -32.87 6.19
C ASP A 165 -7.94 -31.40 5.73
N GLU A 166 -7.22 -31.15 4.66
CA GLU A 166 -7.01 -29.82 4.12
C GLU A 166 -8.33 -29.15 3.67
N ILE A 167 -9.29 -29.91 3.17
CA ILE A 167 -10.58 -29.35 2.72
C ILE A 167 -11.32 -28.78 3.94
N ASP A 168 -11.44 -29.56 5.01
CA ASP A 168 -12.06 -29.13 6.28
C ASP A 168 -11.32 -27.94 6.89
N LEU A 169 -9.97 -27.91 6.77
CA LEU A 169 -9.15 -26.79 7.22
C LEU A 169 -9.49 -25.50 6.46
N CYS A 170 -9.50 -25.56 5.14
CA CYS A 170 -9.83 -24.41 4.28
C CYS A 170 -11.27 -23.92 4.49
N GLU A 171 -12.24 -24.84 4.62
CA GLU A 171 -13.65 -24.52 4.86
C GLU A 171 -13.87 -23.83 6.21
N ARG A 172 -13.28 -24.36 7.29
CA ARG A 172 -13.38 -23.78 8.64
C ARG A 172 -12.72 -22.42 8.72
N PHE A 173 -11.51 -22.29 8.18
CA PHE A 173 -10.85 -21.01 8.11
C PHE A 173 -11.70 -19.98 7.35
N LEU A 174 -12.22 -20.33 6.17
CA LEU A 174 -13.03 -19.44 5.33
C LEU A 174 -14.35 -19.07 6.01
N ALA A 175 -14.96 -19.98 6.76
CA ALA A 175 -16.18 -19.70 7.52
C ALA A 175 -15.92 -18.67 8.62
N ASP A 176 -14.86 -18.84 9.41
CA ASP A 176 -14.47 -17.89 10.46
C ASP A 176 -14.03 -16.55 9.89
N TRP A 177 -13.25 -16.56 8.82
CA TRP A 177 -12.85 -15.34 8.10
C TRP A 177 -14.06 -14.55 7.61
N SER A 178 -15.02 -15.23 6.98
CA SER A 178 -16.23 -14.59 6.41
C SER A 178 -17.16 -14.06 7.48
N SER A 179 -17.18 -14.67 8.67
CA SER A 179 -18.02 -14.24 9.80
C SER A 179 -17.52 -12.92 10.39
N ASP A 180 -16.22 -12.69 10.33
CA ASP A 180 -15.55 -11.51 10.85
C ASP A 180 -14.36 -11.11 9.96
N THR A 181 -14.66 -10.66 8.73
CA THR A 181 -13.66 -10.25 7.76
C THR A 181 -12.83 -9.09 8.30
N PRO A 182 -11.48 -9.18 8.35
CA PRO A 182 -10.63 -8.12 8.87
C PRO A 182 -10.71 -6.85 8.01
N ASP A 183 -10.38 -5.71 8.61
CA ASP A 183 -10.15 -4.45 7.91
C ASP A 183 -8.71 -4.39 7.38
N VAL A 184 -7.78 -4.90 8.17
CA VAL A 184 -6.35 -4.99 7.86
C VAL A 184 -5.88 -6.43 8.01
N LEU A 185 -5.23 -6.94 6.99
CA LEU A 185 -4.49 -8.20 7.02
C LEU A 185 -2.99 -7.88 7.03
N THR A 186 -2.27 -8.47 7.95
CA THR A 186 -0.82 -8.31 8.07
C THR A 186 -0.13 -9.63 8.41
N GLY A 187 1.17 -9.68 8.24
CA GLY A 187 2.05 -10.80 8.48
C GLY A 187 3.36 -10.58 7.75
N TRP A 188 4.28 -11.53 7.81
CA TRP A 188 5.61 -11.39 7.23
C TRP A 188 5.69 -11.89 5.80
N ASN A 189 5.82 -11.00 4.81
CA ASN A 189 5.87 -11.33 3.38
C ASN A 189 4.56 -11.89 2.80
N ILE A 190 3.43 -11.56 3.42
CA ILE A 190 2.11 -12.07 3.02
C ILE A 190 1.72 -11.72 1.60
N LYS A 191 2.18 -10.57 1.11
CA LYS A 191 1.88 -10.05 -0.23
C LYS A 191 2.40 -10.95 -1.35
N PHE A 192 3.52 -11.62 -1.14
CA PHE A 192 4.17 -12.43 -2.16
C PHE A 192 4.15 -13.93 -1.86
N PHE A 193 3.69 -14.33 -0.67
CA PHE A 193 3.58 -15.74 -0.31
C PHE A 193 2.20 -16.15 0.19
N ASP A 194 1.80 -15.72 1.40
CA ASP A 194 0.58 -16.23 2.06
C ASP A 194 -0.69 -15.92 1.30
N VAL A 195 -0.92 -14.67 0.94
CA VAL A 195 -2.13 -14.25 0.21
C VAL A 195 -2.23 -14.91 -1.16
N PRO A 196 -1.19 -14.90 -2.02
CA PRO A 196 -1.20 -15.65 -3.27
C PRO A 196 -1.43 -17.15 -3.07
N TYR A 197 -0.78 -17.74 -2.05
CA TYR A 197 -0.92 -19.17 -1.79
C TYR A 197 -2.35 -19.53 -1.38
N ILE A 198 -2.93 -18.81 -0.42
CA ILE A 198 -4.33 -19.01 0.02
C ILE A 198 -5.28 -18.91 -1.16
N ILE A 199 -5.20 -17.84 -1.95
CA ILE A 199 -6.11 -17.64 -3.08
C ILE A 199 -5.98 -18.77 -4.10
N ASN A 200 -4.75 -19.11 -4.51
CA ASN A 200 -4.53 -20.14 -5.52
C ASN A 200 -4.85 -21.53 -4.99
N ARG A 201 -4.52 -21.83 -3.74
CA ARG A 201 -4.80 -23.15 -3.14
C ARG A 201 -6.29 -23.36 -2.89
N PHE A 202 -6.96 -22.36 -2.30
CA PHE A 202 -8.41 -22.45 -2.09
C PHE A 202 -9.17 -22.55 -3.41
N THR A 203 -8.71 -21.87 -4.46
CA THR A 203 -9.28 -22.05 -5.81
C THR A 203 -9.20 -23.51 -6.28
N ARG A 204 -8.07 -24.19 -6.00
CA ARG A 204 -7.90 -25.60 -6.36
C ARG A 204 -8.73 -26.55 -5.51
N VAL A 205 -8.85 -26.27 -4.22
CA VAL A 205 -9.46 -27.17 -3.23
C VAL A 205 -10.96 -26.95 -3.12
N LEU A 206 -11.40 -25.69 -3.05
CA LEU A 206 -12.80 -25.32 -2.81
C LEU A 206 -13.51 -24.76 -4.07
N GLY A 207 -12.74 -24.23 -5.02
CA GLY A 207 -13.28 -23.59 -6.22
C GLY A 207 -13.31 -22.05 -6.10
N GLU A 208 -13.46 -21.40 -7.27
CA GLU A 208 -13.37 -19.92 -7.40
C GLU A 208 -14.47 -19.17 -6.62
N ASP A 209 -15.67 -19.73 -6.52
CA ASP A 209 -16.78 -19.04 -5.84
C ASP A 209 -16.59 -19.00 -4.33
N ASP A 210 -15.93 -20.00 -3.74
CA ASP A 210 -15.62 -20.02 -2.32
C ASP A 210 -14.48 -19.03 -2.00
N VAL A 211 -13.47 -18.94 -2.83
CA VAL A 211 -12.38 -17.96 -2.66
C VAL A 211 -12.89 -16.52 -2.64
N LYS A 212 -13.90 -16.20 -3.39
CA LYS A 212 -14.53 -14.87 -3.37
C LYS A 212 -15.06 -14.47 -1.99
N LYS A 213 -15.35 -15.43 -1.11
CA LYS A 213 -15.77 -15.17 0.28
C LYS A 213 -14.68 -14.57 1.16
N LEU A 214 -13.40 -14.58 0.73
CA LEU A 214 -12.34 -13.83 1.39
C LEU A 214 -12.62 -12.32 1.35
N SER A 215 -13.33 -11.83 0.35
CA SER A 215 -13.77 -10.45 0.23
C SER A 215 -15.19 -10.27 0.75
N PRO A 216 -15.48 -9.25 1.57
CA PRO A 216 -16.84 -8.92 1.98
C PRO A 216 -17.73 -8.54 0.77
N TRP A 217 -17.10 -8.14 -0.32
CA TRP A 217 -17.75 -7.78 -1.58
C TRP A 217 -17.77 -8.92 -2.60
N LYS A 218 -17.21 -10.08 -2.26
CA LYS A 218 -17.02 -11.23 -3.16
C LYS A 218 -16.22 -10.87 -4.42
N VAL A 219 -15.23 -10.00 -4.27
CA VAL A 219 -14.37 -9.53 -5.36
C VAL A 219 -12.92 -9.57 -4.90
N TYR A 220 -12.08 -10.22 -5.66
CA TYR A 220 -10.64 -10.07 -5.60
C TYR A 220 -10.10 -9.77 -6.99
N SER A 221 -8.93 -9.18 -7.08
CA SER A 221 -8.26 -8.90 -8.34
C SER A 221 -6.81 -9.30 -8.27
N GLU A 222 -6.24 -9.63 -9.42
CA GLU A 222 -4.80 -9.82 -9.58
C GLU A 222 -4.19 -8.65 -10.32
N ARG A 223 -2.98 -8.29 -9.93
CA ARG A 223 -2.22 -7.22 -10.57
C ARG A 223 -0.77 -7.63 -10.73
N LYS A 224 -0.24 -7.44 -11.94
CA LYS A 224 1.19 -7.58 -12.18
C LYS A 224 1.94 -6.39 -11.57
N THR A 225 3.01 -6.67 -10.87
CA THR A 225 3.94 -5.68 -10.33
C THR A 225 5.37 -6.09 -10.65
N THR A 226 6.30 -5.13 -10.62
CA THR A 226 7.71 -5.43 -10.77
C THR A 226 8.40 -5.23 -9.43
N PHE A 227 8.95 -6.30 -8.87
CA PHE A 227 9.72 -6.26 -7.64
C PHE A 227 11.13 -6.79 -7.89
N LYS A 228 12.15 -5.98 -7.56
CA LYS A 228 13.58 -6.31 -7.81
C LYS A 228 13.85 -6.76 -9.25
N GLY A 229 13.19 -6.12 -10.24
CA GLY A 229 13.35 -6.41 -11.66
C GLY A 229 12.64 -7.66 -12.19
N LYS A 230 11.87 -8.35 -11.35
CA LYS A 230 11.06 -9.52 -11.74
C LYS A 230 9.58 -9.16 -11.73
N GLU A 231 8.85 -9.61 -12.76
CA GLU A 231 7.38 -9.55 -12.73
C GLU A 231 6.86 -10.52 -11.68
N GLN A 232 5.94 -10.02 -10.84
CA GLN A 232 5.23 -10.80 -9.83
C GLN A 232 3.73 -10.45 -9.89
N ILE A 233 2.91 -11.40 -9.50
CA ILE A 233 1.47 -11.20 -9.37
C ILE A 233 1.18 -10.93 -7.89
N VAL A 234 0.45 -9.87 -7.62
CA VAL A 234 -0.10 -9.59 -6.29
C VAL A 234 -1.62 -9.64 -6.36
N TYR A 235 -2.21 -10.16 -5.31
CA TYR A 235 -3.66 -10.25 -5.19
C TYR A 235 -4.17 -9.15 -4.25
N GLU A 236 -5.30 -8.58 -4.61
CA GLU A 236 -6.01 -7.58 -3.82
C GLU A 236 -7.38 -8.14 -3.45
N ILE A 237 -7.62 -8.35 -2.17
CA ILE A 237 -8.91 -8.76 -1.62
C ILE A 237 -9.72 -7.49 -1.37
N VAL A 238 -10.68 -7.20 -2.24
CA VAL A 238 -11.43 -5.94 -2.15
C VAL A 238 -12.16 -5.81 -0.81
N GLY A 239 -11.89 -4.74 -0.10
CA GLY A 239 -12.44 -4.48 1.24
C GLY A 239 -11.53 -4.89 2.40
N VAL A 240 -10.39 -5.56 2.13
CA VAL A 240 -9.37 -5.91 3.13
C VAL A 240 -8.06 -5.27 2.71
N SER A 241 -7.49 -4.43 3.54
CA SER A 241 -6.19 -3.79 3.25
C SER A 241 -5.05 -4.70 3.68
N ALA A 242 -4.19 -5.09 2.74
CA ALA A 242 -3.03 -5.93 3.03
C ALA A 242 -1.81 -5.07 3.37
N LEU A 243 -1.53 -4.90 4.64
CA LEU A 243 -0.34 -4.21 5.14
C LEU A 243 0.76 -5.24 5.48
N ASP A 244 1.54 -5.63 4.47
CA ASP A 244 2.66 -6.56 4.65
C ASP A 244 3.68 -6.00 5.65
N TYR A 245 3.90 -6.70 6.76
CA TYR A 245 4.75 -6.20 7.84
C TYR A 245 6.23 -6.11 7.44
N LEU A 246 6.69 -6.99 6.56
CA LEU A 246 8.01 -6.89 5.96
C LEU A 246 8.16 -5.58 5.16
N GLU A 247 7.16 -5.24 4.35
CA GLU A 247 7.17 -4.01 3.56
C GLU A 247 7.09 -2.78 4.48
N LEU A 248 6.25 -2.80 5.53
CA LEU A 248 6.21 -1.74 6.55
C LEU A 248 7.56 -1.55 7.24
N TYR A 249 8.21 -2.65 7.64
CA TYR A 249 9.52 -2.60 8.27
C TYR A 249 10.57 -1.98 7.34
N GLN A 250 10.63 -2.39 6.09
CA GLN A 250 11.59 -1.88 5.11
C GLN A 250 11.40 -0.38 4.82
N TRP A 251 10.17 0.11 4.83
CA TRP A 251 9.87 1.50 4.50
C TRP A 251 9.97 2.44 5.70
N TYR A 252 9.54 2.01 6.86
CA TYR A 252 9.25 2.91 7.97
C TYR A 252 10.06 2.64 9.24
N ALA A 253 10.60 1.44 9.44
CA ALA A 253 11.42 1.17 10.62
C ALA A 253 12.77 1.90 10.54
N PRO A 254 13.30 2.42 11.66
CA PRO A 254 14.59 3.11 11.69
C PRO A 254 15.76 2.27 11.17
N GLY A 255 15.73 0.95 11.41
CA GLY A 255 16.74 -0.02 10.94
C GLY A 255 16.42 -0.63 9.56
N GLY A 256 15.26 -0.34 8.98
CA GLY A 256 14.69 -1.06 7.84
C GLY A 256 15.50 -1.05 6.54
N LYS A 257 16.48 -0.16 6.40
CA LYS A 257 17.34 -0.10 5.20
C LYS A 257 18.72 -0.75 5.39
N ASN A 258 19.10 -1.11 6.61
CA ASN A 258 20.47 -1.50 6.96
C ASN A 258 20.59 -2.96 7.44
N ALA A 259 19.51 -3.74 7.43
CA ALA A 259 19.57 -5.14 7.83
C ALA A 259 20.30 -5.99 6.77
N GLU A 260 21.13 -6.94 7.19
CA GLU A 260 21.84 -7.87 6.30
C GLU A 260 20.86 -8.68 5.43
N ASN A 261 19.76 -9.10 6.04
CA ASN A 261 18.64 -9.74 5.35
C ASN A 261 17.33 -9.40 6.08
N PHE A 262 16.22 -9.69 5.43
CA PHE A 262 14.88 -9.40 5.93
C PHE A 262 14.09 -10.68 6.28
N ARG A 263 14.76 -11.72 6.77
CA ARG A 263 14.07 -12.88 7.31
C ARG A 263 13.45 -12.51 8.66
N LEU A 264 12.27 -13.05 8.94
CA LEU A 264 11.58 -12.78 10.21
C LEU A 264 12.48 -13.09 11.42
N ASP A 265 13.19 -14.21 11.38
CA ASP A 265 14.12 -14.60 12.43
C ASP A 265 15.21 -13.55 12.70
N THR A 266 15.83 -13.03 11.64
CA THR A 266 16.87 -12.00 11.74
C THR A 266 16.32 -10.69 12.32
N ILE A 267 15.18 -10.26 11.82
CA ILE A 267 14.57 -9.00 12.28
C ILE A 267 14.03 -9.13 13.70
N ALA A 268 13.40 -10.26 14.05
CA ALA A 268 12.97 -10.53 15.42
C ALA A 268 14.14 -10.54 16.40
N ASN A 269 15.27 -11.12 16.02
CA ASN A 269 16.48 -11.09 16.85
C ASN A 269 17.01 -9.66 17.03
N ILE A 270 17.11 -8.89 15.96
CA ILE A 270 17.58 -7.48 16.00
C ILE A 270 16.66 -6.62 16.88
N GLU A 271 15.36 -6.73 16.65
CA GLU A 271 14.40 -5.83 17.28
C GLU A 271 13.96 -6.31 18.67
N LEU A 272 13.75 -7.61 18.87
CA LEU A 272 13.16 -8.16 20.09
C LEU A 272 14.19 -8.93 20.95
N GLY A 273 15.33 -9.33 20.38
CA GLY A 273 16.25 -10.28 21.00
C GLY A 273 15.68 -11.71 21.04
N GLU A 274 14.68 -12.00 20.22
CA GLU A 274 14.00 -13.28 20.10
C GLU A 274 14.24 -13.90 18.73
N ASN A 275 14.20 -15.23 18.68
CA ASN A 275 14.33 -16.00 17.44
C ASN A 275 13.07 -16.82 17.18
N LYS A 276 12.93 -17.29 15.95
CA LYS A 276 11.98 -18.36 15.60
C LYS A 276 12.26 -19.61 16.45
N LEU A 277 11.27 -20.48 16.54
CA LEU A 277 11.48 -21.80 17.14
C LEU A 277 12.43 -22.61 16.24
N SER A 278 13.57 -23.08 16.78
CA SER A 278 14.47 -23.92 16.01
C SER A 278 13.90 -25.32 15.84
N PHE A 279 14.17 -25.91 14.67
CA PHE A 279 13.87 -27.31 14.33
C PHE A 279 15.08 -28.01 13.71
N ASP A 280 16.29 -27.63 14.13
CA ASP A 280 17.57 -28.13 13.60
C ASP A 280 17.75 -29.63 13.75
N GLU A 281 16.96 -30.29 14.62
CA GLU A 281 16.88 -31.74 14.78
C GLU A 281 16.13 -32.44 13.63
N TYR A 282 15.48 -31.70 12.73
CA TYR A 282 14.77 -32.19 11.55
C TYR A 282 15.37 -31.62 10.28
N ASP A 283 15.45 -32.41 9.21
CA ASP A 283 16.03 -32.01 7.94
C ASP A 283 15.20 -30.93 7.20
N SER A 284 13.91 -30.84 7.51
CA SER A 284 12.99 -29.90 6.88
C SER A 284 11.74 -29.65 7.73
N LEU A 285 11.05 -28.55 7.46
CA LEU A 285 9.76 -28.23 8.04
C LEU A 285 8.70 -29.31 7.73
N HIS A 286 8.78 -29.95 6.55
CA HIS A 286 7.92 -31.06 6.18
C HIS A 286 8.17 -32.30 7.07
N GLN A 287 9.42 -32.58 7.41
CA GLN A 287 9.76 -33.64 8.31
C GLN A 287 9.26 -33.36 9.75
N LEU A 288 9.39 -32.09 10.21
CA LEU A 288 8.81 -31.63 11.46
C LEU A 288 7.28 -31.86 11.48
N TYR A 289 6.57 -31.47 10.43
CA TYR A 289 5.12 -31.68 10.31
C TYR A 289 4.72 -33.16 10.50
N ARG A 290 5.50 -34.08 9.91
CA ARG A 290 5.19 -35.51 9.97
C ARG A 290 5.58 -36.19 11.27
N LEU A 291 6.68 -35.79 11.88
CA LEU A 291 7.28 -36.50 13.02
C LEU A 291 6.96 -35.84 14.38
N ASP A 292 6.78 -34.53 14.41
CA ASP A 292 6.48 -33.77 15.62
C ASP A 292 5.47 -32.65 15.33
N HIS A 293 4.21 -33.06 15.17
CA HIS A 293 3.12 -32.12 14.88
C HIS A 293 2.91 -31.12 16.02
N GLN A 294 3.20 -31.49 17.26
CA GLN A 294 3.13 -30.58 18.41
C GLN A 294 4.04 -29.38 18.19
N LYS A 295 5.32 -29.63 17.95
CA LYS A 295 6.32 -28.57 17.70
C LYS A 295 6.06 -27.81 16.42
N PHE A 296 5.50 -28.47 15.39
CA PHE A 296 5.11 -27.83 14.14
C PHE A 296 4.04 -26.74 14.35
N ILE A 297 3.01 -27.01 15.13
CA ILE A 297 1.98 -26.02 15.47
C ILE A 297 2.55 -24.91 16.36
N GLU A 298 3.41 -25.23 17.32
CA GLU A 298 4.11 -24.24 18.14
C GLU A 298 4.99 -23.31 17.29
N TYR A 299 5.59 -23.82 16.21
CA TYR A 299 6.37 -23.05 15.27
C TYR A 299 5.49 -22.00 14.56
N ASN A 300 4.35 -22.40 13.99
CA ASN A 300 3.41 -21.47 13.35
C ASN A 300 2.88 -20.42 14.34
N ILE A 301 2.51 -20.81 15.57
CA ILE A 301 2.09 -19.88 16.62
C ILE A 301 3.20 -18.86 16.91
N LYS A 302 4.45 -19.31 17.00
CA LYS A 302 5.59 -18.42 17.27
C LYS A 302 5.78 -17.41 16.16
N ASP A 303 5.67 -17.81 14.90
CA ASP A 303 5.83 -16.91 13.74
C ASP A 303 4.78 -15.81 13.74
N VAL A 304 3.52 -16.13 13.96
CA VAL A 304 2.44 -15.13 14.12
C VAL A 304 2.73 -14.17 15.29
N ARG A 305 3.17 -14.70 16.44
CA ARG A 305 3.44 -13.91 17.64
C ARG A 305 4.68 -13.03 17.52
N LEU A 306 5.67 -13.43 16.75
CA LEU A 306 6.83 -12.57 16.47
C LEU A 306 6.43 -11.31 15.72
N VAL A 307 5.54 -11.42 14.72
CA VAL A 307 5.05 -10.23 14.00
C VAL A 307 4.20 -9.34 14.91
N LEU A 308 3.36 -9.93 15.77
CA LEU A 308 2.61 -9.19 16.78
C LEU A 308 3.54 -8.44 17.75
N ALA A 309 4.58 -9.10 18.26
CA ALA A 309 5.55 -8.48 19.17
C ALA A 309 6.36 -7.36 18.49
N LEU A 310 6.66 -7.52 17.18
CA LEU A 310 7.25 -6.44 16.39
C LEU A 310 6.31 -5.23 16.30
N GLU A 311 5.00 -5.45 16.06
CA GLU A 311 4.02 -4.36 16.06
C GLU A 311 3.86 -3.71 17.44
N ASP A 312 3.86 -4.50 18.51
CA ASP A 312 3.80 -3.97 19.88
C ASP A 312 4.96 -3.02 20.19
N LYS A 313 6.16 -3.32 19.67
CA LYS A 313 7.34 -2.49 19.84
C LYS A 313 7.40 -1.32 18.87
N LEU A 314 7.16 -1.55 17.58
CA LEU A 314 7.47 -0.61 16.49
C LEU A 314 6.29 0.25 16.07
N LYS A 315 5.04 -0.21 16.31
CA LYS A 315 3.79 0.51 15.98
C LYS A 315 3.69 0.94 14.49
N LEU A 316 4.17 0.08 13.59
CA LEU A 316 4.22 0.41 12.15
C LEU A 316 2.84 0.39 11.48
N ILE A 317 1.91 -0.44 11.95
CA ILE A 317 0.52 -0.43 11.48
C ILE A 317 -0.13 0.89 11.91
N GLU A 318 0.01 1.29 13.16
CA GLU A 318 -0.54 2.55 13.66
C GLU A 318 0.02 3.76 12.90
N LEU A 319 1.33 3.74 12.58
CA LEU A 319 1.97 4.75 11.74
C LEU A 319 1.38 4.76 10.32
N ALA A 320 1.18 3.60 9.70
CA ALA A 320 0.59 3.48 8.37
C ALA A 320 -0.84 4.04 8.34
N LEU A 321 -1.65 3.72 9.35
CA LEU A 321 -3.01 4.25 9.49
C LEU A 321 -3.01 5.78 9.65
N THR A 322 -2.11 6.31 10.49
CA THR A 322 -1.93 7.76 10.66
C THR A 322 -1.62 8.43 9.32
N LEU A 323 -0.64 7.90 8.58
CA LEU A 323 -0.27 8.42 7.26
C LEU A 323 -1.42 8.36 6.26
N ALA A 324 -2.19 7.26 6.25
CA ALA A 324 -3.32 7.11 5.36
C ALA A 324 -4.43 8.13 5.64
N TYR A 325 -4.75 8.38 6.90
CA TYR A 325 -5.77 9.36 7.27
C TYR A 325 -5.33 10.81 7.06
N ASP A 326 -4.07 11.13 7.38
CA ASP A 326 -3.52 12.47 7.16
C ASP A 326 -3.49 12.83 5.67
N THR A 327 -3.18 11.85 4.83
CA THR A 327 -3.15 12.03 3.37
C THR A 327 -4.49 11.79 2.69
N LYS A 328 -5.48 11.20 3.39
CA LYS A 328 -6.80 10.80 2.88
C LYS A 328 -6.72 9.83 1.71
N CYS A 329 -5.95 8.75 1.90
CA CYS A 329 -5.84 7.63 0.97
C CYS A 329 -6.20 6.30 1.65
N ASN A 330 -6.33 5.21 0.90
CA ASN A 330 -6.49 3.89 1.49
C ASN A 330 -5.21 3.43 2.19
N TYR A 331 -5.32 2.50 3.13
CA TYR A 331 -4.17 2.01 3.91
C TYR A 331 -3.06 1.42 3.04
N ASP A 332 -3.39 0.68 1.99
CA ASP A 332 -2.40 0.10 1.06
C ASP A 332 -1.61 1.14 0.27
N ASP A 333 -2.11 2.38 0.20
CA ASP A 333 -1.47 3.46 -0.55
C ASP A 333 -0.24 4.04 0.16
N VAL A 334 -0.03 3.71 1.44
CA VAL A 334 1.13 4.19 2.20
C VAL A 334 2.47 3.69 1.61
N PHE A 335 2.44 2.58 0.87
CA PHE A 335 3.61 2.10 0.12
C PHE A 335 3.86 2.87 -1.19
N ALA A 336 2.95 3.77 -1.58
CA ALA A 336 3.04 4.57 -2.80
C ALA A 336 3.18 6.07 -2.46
N GLN A 337 4.40 6.51 -2.09
CA GLN A 337 4.67 7.90 -1.65
C GLN A 337 4.08 8.96 -2.59
N THR A 338 4.23 8.77 -3.91
CA THR A 338 3.67 9.73 -4.87
C THR A 338 2.15 9.84 -4.79
N ARG A 339 1.46 8.76 -4.42
CA ARG A 339 0.00 8.76 -4.26
C ARG A 339 -0.42 9.49 -2.99
N MET A 340 0.30 9.27 -1.88
CA MET A 340 0.07 10.02 -0.65
C MET A 340 0.23 11.52 -0.87
N TRP A 341 1.31 11.95 -1.54
CA TRP A 341 1.52 13.35 -1.89
C TRP A 341 0.45 13.91 -2.82
N ASP A 342 0.06 13.16 -3.87
CA ASP A 342 -1.02 13.57 -4.78
C ASP A 342 -2.33 13.79 -4.00
N ALA A 343 -2.69 12.87 -3.09
CA ALA A 343 -3.90 12.98 -2.30
C ALA A 343 -3.83 14.14 -1.29
N LEU A 344 -2.72 14.28 -0.57
CA LEU A 344 -2.51 15.36 0.39
C LEU A 344 -2.61 16.74 -0.27
N ILE A 345 -1.88 16.93 -1.36
CA ILE A 345 -1.87 18.22 -2.09
C ILE A 345 -3.26 18.49 -2.68
N TYR A 346 -3.91 17.49 -3.26
CA TYR A 346 -5.26 17.64 -3.79
C TYR A 346 -6.24 18.11 -2.71
N ASN A 347 -6.27 17.47 -1.54
CA ASN A 347 -7.15 17.85 -0.43
C ASN A 347 -6.84 19.25 0.10
N TYR A 348 -5.55 19.57 0.27
CA TYR A 348 -5.11 20.89 0.71
C TYR A 348 -5.57 22.02 -0.24
N LEU A 349 -5.47 21.81 -1.54
CA LEU A 349 -5.90 22.76 -2.55
C LEU A 349 -7.43 22.85 -2.64
N LEU A 350 -8.12 21.72 -2.57
CA LEU A 350 -9.58 21.64 -2.62
C LEU A 350 -10.26 22.44 -1.48
N GLU A 351 -9.69 22.38 -0.27
CA GLU A 351 -10.14 23.20 0.86
C GLU A 351 -10.02 24.72 0.60
N ARG A 352 -9.08 25.11 -0.28
CA ARG A 352 -8.86 26.49 -0.71
C ARG A 352 -9.59 26.84 -1.99
N LYS A 353 -10.50 26.00 -2.43
CA LYS A 353 -11.25 26.16 -3.69
C LYS A 353 -10.33 26.20 -4.92
N ILE A 354 -9.17 25.57 -4.85
CA ILE A 354 -8.24 25.42 -5.97
C ILE A 354 -8.33 23.98 -6.48
N VAL A 355 -8.52 23.80 -7.77
CA VAL A 355 -8.67 22.50 -8.40
C VAL A 355 -7.56 22.29 -9.42
N VAL A 356 -6.89 21.16 -9.35
CA VAL A 356 -5.83 20.77 -10.28
C VAL A 356 -6.38 19.87 -11.39
N PRO A 357 -5.75 19.84 -12.58
CA PRO A 357 -6.11 18.88 -13.61
C PRO A 357 -5.75 17.46 -13.17
N PRO A 358 -6.40 16.42 -13.74
CA PRO A 358 -6.03 15.03 -13.51
C PRO A 358 -4.57 14.79 -13.88
N ARG A 359 -3.93 13.90 -13.16
CA ARG A 359 -2.56 13.50 -13.46
C ARG A 359 -2.48 12.89 -14.86
N ARG A 360 -1.65 13.46 -15.71
CA ARG A 360 -1.32 12.90 -17.02
C ARG A 360 -0.05 12.04 -16.90
N VAL A 361 -0.08 10.86 -17.48
CA VAL A 361 1.13 10.07 -17.66
C VAL A 361 1.89 10.68 -18.83
N ALA A 362 2.89 11.49 -18.52
CA ALA A 362 3.79 12.00 -19.54
C ALA A 362 4.59 10.83 -20.12
N LYS A 363 4.48 10.62 -21.45
CA LYS A 363 5.44 9.77 -22.15
C LYS A 363 6.78 10.48 -22.10
N LYS A 364 7.77 9.90 -21.44
CA LYS A 364 9.15 10.41 -21.50
C LYS A 364 9.61 10.29 -22.95
N THR A 365 9.67 11.41 -23.62
CA THR A 365 10.17 11.50 -25.02
C THR A 365 11.68 11.73 -25.07
N GLU A 366 12.25 12.24 -23.97
CA GLU A 366 13.69 12.53 -23.87
C GLU A 366 14.22 12.05 -22.52
N ALA A 367 15.42 11.51 -22.52
CA ALA A 367 16.17 11.22 -21.31
C ALA A 367 16.96 12.46 -20.91
N PHE A 368 16.84 12.88 -19.65
CA PHE A 368 17.72 13.90 -19.11
C PHE A 368 19.08 13.26 -18.77
N GLU A 369 20.16 13.92 -19.21
CA GLU A 369 21.48 13.56 -18.78
C GLU A 369 21.60 13.74 -17.26
N GLY A 370 22.04 12.72 -16.56
CA GLY A 370 22.26 12.76 -15.10
C GLY A 370 23.50 13.57 -14.73
N ALA A 371 23.75 13.71 -13.42
CA ALA A 371 24.97 14.29 -12.95
C ALA A 371 26.19 13.50 -13.43
N TYR A 372 27.29 14.20 -13.75
CA TYR A 372 28.55 13.54 -14.09
C TYR A 372 29.05 12.72 -12.89
N VAL A 373 29.27 11.44 -13.11
CA VAL A 373 29.89 10.53 -12.15
C VAL A 373 31.20 10.02 -12.78
N LYS A 374 32.31 10.37 -12.17
CA LYS A 374 33.62 9.88 -12.61
C LYS A 374 33.77 8.41 -12.26
N ASP A 375 34.26 7.60 -13.21
CA ASP A 375 34.56 6.20 -12.95
C ASP A 375 35.61 6.07 -11.82
N PRO A 376 35.41 5.11 -10.90
CA PRO A 376 36.35 4.88 -9.81
C PRO A 376 37.69 4.40 -10.34
N GLN A 377 38.77 4.97 -9.82
CA GLN A 377 40.12 4.44 -10.07
C GLN A 377 40.35 3.26 -9.13
N ILE A 378 40.43 2.06 -9.68
CA ILE A 378 40.62 0.84 -8.90
C ILE A 378 42.07 0.80 -8.40
N GLY A 379 42.27 0.65 -7.08
CA GLY A 379 43.59 0.53 -6.48
C GLY A 379 43.58 0.96 -5.01
N LEU A 380 44.78 0.85 -4.39
CA LEU A 380 45.03 1.37 -3.07
C LEU A 380 45.41 2.86 -3.16
N HIS A 381 44.65 3.71 -2.51
CA HIS A 381 44.90 5.15 -2.50
C HIS A 381 45.31 5.61 -1.10
N ASN A 382 46.40 6.36 -1.01
CA ASN A 382 46.84 6.99 0.21
C ASN A 382 46.39 8.45 0.24
N TRP A 383 46.20 8.99 1.45
CA TRP A 383 45.84 10.39 1.66
C TRP A 383 44.52 10.79 0.98
N VAL A 384 43.49 9.96 1.14
CA VAL A 384 42.15 10.24 0.59
C VAL A 384 41.43 11.24 1.49
N ALA A 385 40.97 12.37 0.91
CA ALA A 385 40.08 13.30 1.56
C ALA A 385 38.70 13.22 0.88
N SER A 386 37.64 13.03 1.66
CA SER A 386 36.25 13.01 1.18
C SER A 386 35.58 14.31 1.58
N PHE A 387 34.95 14.98 0.60
CA PHE A 387 34.16 16.19 0.80
C PHE A 387 32.73 15.95 0.34
N ASP A 388 31.78 16.41 1.15
CA ASP A 388 30.36 16.41 0.80
C ASP A 388 29.79 17.83 0.96
N LEU A 389 28.96 18.22 -0.01
CA LEU A 389 28.27 19.52 0.01
C LEU A 389 26.92 19.34 0.71
N ASN A 390 26.84 19.81 1.95
CA ASN A 390 25.63 19.71 2.74
C ASN A 390 24.44 20.34 1.98
N SER A 391 23.40 19.54 1.79
CA SER A 391 22.15 19.99 1.16
C SER A 391 22.35 20.71 -0.19
N LEU A 392 23.22 20.19 -1.06
CA LEU A 392 23.58 20.82 -2.34
C LEU A 392 22.36 21.23 -3.15
N TYR A 393 21.42 20.34 -3.40
CA TYR A 393 20.24 20.65 -4.22
C TYR A 393 19.34 21.71 -3.59
N PRO A 394 18.97 21.63 -2.30
CA PRO A 394 18.23 22.70 -1.63
C PRO A 394 18.90 24.07 -1.74
N HIS A 395 20.22 24.14 -1.54
CA HIS A 395 20.95 25.39 -1.66
C HIS A 395 20.97 25.95 -3.08
N LEU A 396 21.11 25.11 -4.11
CA LEU A 396 21.00 25.53 -5.52
C LEU A 396 19.60 26.02 -5.87
N ILE A 397 18.57 25.33 -5.36
CA ILE A 397 17.17 25.76 -5.56
C ILE A 397 16.94 27.15 -4.94
N MET A 398 17.44 27.40 -3.74
CA MET A 398 17.35 28.71 -3.08
C MET A 398 18.16 29.78 -3.82
N GLN A 399 19.42 29.47 -4.16
CA GLN A 399 20.35 30.40 -4.77
C GLN A 399 19.89 30.87 -6.15
N TYR A 400 19.34 29.96 -6.94
CA TYR A 400 18.88 30.23 -8.31
C TYR A 400 17.36 30.43 -8.42
N SER A 401 16.64 30.43 -7.30
CA SER A 401 15.19 30.56 -7.24
C SER A 401 14.49 29.58 -8.20
N ILE A 402 14.90 28.31 -8.20
CA ILE A 402 14.34 27.27 -9.06
C ILE A 402 12.98 26.84 -8.49
N SER A 403 11.90 27.37 -9.10
CA SER A 403 10.54 27.03 -8.72
C SER A 403 9.61 27.09 -9.93
N PRO A 404 8.45 26.42 -9.90
CA PRO A 404 7.48 26.46 -10.99
C PRO A 404 7.03 27.88 -11.37
N GLU A 405 6.96 28.78 -10.38
CA GLU A 405 6.55 30.20 -10.58
C GLU A 405 7.57 30.99 -11.40
N ASN A 406 8.81 30.54 -11.41
CA ASN A 406 9.92 31.19 -12.13
C ASN A 406 10.14 30.62 -13.54
N ILE A 407 9.30 29.67 -13.98
CA ILE A 407 9.36 29.15 -15.33
C ILE A 407 8.93 30.26 -16.33
N VAL A 408 9.82 30.62 -17.23
CA VAL A 408 9.54 31.59 -18.32
C VAL A 408 9.51 30.87 -19.66
N GLU A 409 8.73 31.42 -20.60
CA GLU A 409 8.69 30.88 -21.97
C GLU A 409 10.05 31.00 -22.65
N ARG A 410 10.36 30.05 -23.55
CA ARG A 410 11.66 29.97 -24.25
C ARG A 410 11.96 31.26 -25.05
N SER A 411 10.94 31.87 -25.64
CA SER A 411 11.03 33.16 -26.33
C SER A 411 11.54 34.27 -25.41
N SER A 412 11.04 34.33 -24.17
CA SER A 412 11.46 35.30 -23.17
C SER A 412 12.89 35.09 -22.69
N ILE A 413 13.42 33.86 -22.74
CA ILE A 413 14.80 33.57 -22.37
C ILE A 413 15.77 34.17 -23.40
N GLU A 414 15.51 34.01 -24.68
CA GLU A 414 16.37 34.52 -25.75
C GLU A 414 16.39 36.07 -25.73
N GLU A 415 15.27 36.68 -25.47
CA GLU A 415 15.18 38.16 -25.36
C GLU A 415 15.96 38.65 -24.14
N ARG A 416 15.84 38.00 -22.96
CA ARG A 416 16.60 38.36 -21.77
C ARG A 416 18.10 38.11 -21.93
N LYS A 417 18.52 37.03 -22.58
CA LYS A 417 19.93 36.78 -22.91
C LYS A 417 20.51 37.90 -23.75
N ARG A 418 19.74 38.35 -24.79
CA ARG A 418 20.15 39.44 -25.65
C ARG A 418 20.32 40.72 -24.86
N MET A 419 19.32 41.10 -24.03
CA MET A 419 19.39 42.26 -23.17
C MET A 419 20.59 42.26 -22.22
N LEU A 420 20.82 41.13 -21.53
CA LEU A 420 21.97 40.94 -20.63
C LEU A 420 23.30 41.06 -21.37
N THR A 421 23.40 40.48 -22.57
CA THR A 421 24.60 40.54 -23.38
C THR A 421 24.87 42.00 -23.82
N GLU A 422 23.85 42.76 -24.15
CA GLU A 422 23.98 44.18 -24.50
C GLU A 422 24.37 45.05 -23.28
N GLU A 423 23.83 44.71 -22.10
CA GLU A 423 24.17 45.38 -20.83
C GLU A 423 25.61 45.11 -20.40
N LEU A 424 26.07 43.87 -20.53
CA LEU A 424 27.45 43.49 -20.25
C LEU A 424 28.43 44.20 -21.21
N LYS A 425 28.10 44.27 -22.52
CA LYS A 425 28.91 45.02 -23.49
C LYS A 425 28.99 46.51 -23.17
N LYS A 426 27.90 47.12 -22.63
CA LYS A 426 27.91 48.54 -22.20
C LYS A 426 28.75 48.77 -20.93
N ARG A 427 28.94 47.75 -20.11
CA ARG A 427 29.71 47.81 -18.86
C ARG A 427 31.21 47.51 -19.06
N ASN A 428 31.66 47.23 -20.28
CA ASN A 428 33.06 46.83 -20.60
C ASN A 428 33.57 45.61 -19.81
N VAL A 429 32.71 44.65 -19.58
CA VAL A 429 33.06 43.35 -18.95
C VAL A 429 32.96 42.29 -20.02
#